data_7016fc884b9d756603556642f58e5fd0
#
_entry.id   7016fc884b9d756603556642f58e5fd0
#
_cell.length_a   1.000
_cell.length_b   1.000
_cell.length_c   1.000
_cell.angle_alpha   90.00
_cell.angle_beta   90.00
_cell.angle_gamma   90.00
#
_symmetry.space_group_name_H-M   'P 1'
#
loop_
_entity.id
_entity.type
_entity.pdbx_description
1 polymer ?
#
loop_
_entity_poly.entity_id
_entity_poly.type
_entity_poly.pdbx_seq_one_letter_code
_entity_poly.pdbx_strand_id
1 'polypeptide(L)'
;YHAENKQVFLGYVIGLDYQNPHLSPFDEFQRFKTHPDIKKIIEGGKRISYGARALIEGGIQSLPQMFMPGALLVGCDAGTLNMPKIKGSHTAMKSGMIAAETIYEHLTKNINLSTYEQKFKESWVYKELYEARNVKPSFSWGLILGILFTGIDQILFRGKLPFTLKHKHADHEALKPADKMPKIDYPKPDNVITFDKTSSVYLTGTIHDDNQPVHLKLKDPDLPIKYTLEKFDEPAQRYCPAGVYEVQEVNSVQKFVINAQNCIHCKTCDIKEPSQNITWVTPEGGGGPKYGN
;
A
#
# COMPACT_ATOMS: atom_id res chain seq x y z
N TYR A 1 12.43 13.63 -2.51
CA TYR A 1 12.79 14.19 -3.82
C TYR A 1 12.69 15.70 -3.81
N HIS A 2 13.73 16.35 -4.35
CA HIS A 2 13.68 17.77 -4.66
C HIS A 2 13.10 17.94 -6.07
N ALA A 3 12.05 18.75 -6.18
CA ALA A 3 11.39 19.04 -7.44
C ALA A 3 11.55 20.53 -7.80
N GLU A 4 11.00 20.92 -8.95
CA GLU A 4 10.96 22.32 -9.37
C GLU A 4 10.21 23.20 -8.37
N ASN A 5 10.38 24.51 -8.46
CA ASN A 5 9.72 25.51 -7.60
C ASN A 5 9.98 25.31 -6.10
N LYS A 6 11.16 24.80 -5.72
CA LYS A 6 11.56 24.53 -4.33
C LYS A 6 10.62 23.55 -3.60
N GLN A 7 9.95 22.67 -4.33
CA GLN A 7 9.11 21.63 -3.74
C GLN A 7 9.96 20.45 -3.29
N VAL A 8 9.52 19.82 -2.19
CA VAL A 8 10.12 18.59 -1.68
C VAL A 8 9.02 17.57 -1.51
N PHE A 9 9.17 16.42 -2.15
CA PHE A 9 8.29 15.25 -1.94
C PHE A 9 8.93 14.35 -0.90
N LEU A 10 8.22 14.14 0.19
CA LEU A 10 8.63 13.25 1.27
C LEU A 10 7.73 12.03 1.31
N GLY A 11 8.32 10.83 1.23
CA GLY A 11 7.60 9.56 1.28
C GLY A 11 8.13 8.66 2.38
N TYR A 12 7.23 7.89 2.98
CA TYR A 12 7.54 6.86 3.95
C TYR A 12 6.77 5.59 3.60
N VAL A 13 7.46 4.47 3.42
CA VAL A 13 6.88 3.20 2.99
C VAL A 13 6.91 2.23 4.15
N ILE A 14 5.77 1.61 4.43
CA ILE A 14 5.61 0.58 5.46
C ILE A 14 5.09 -0.70 4.82
N GLY A 15 5.80 -1.81 5.05
CA GLY A 15 5.28 -3.14 4.70
C GLY A 15 4.03 -3.46 5.52
N LEU A 16 2.94 -3.83 4.85
CA LEU A 16 1.68 -4.14 5.54
C LEU A 16 1.71 -5.48 6.29
N ASP A 17 2.80 -6.21 6.22
CA ASP A 17 3.09 -7.43 6.98
C ASP A 17 3.60 -7.18 8.42
N TYR A 18 3.53 -5.93 8.91
CA TYR A 18 3.88 -5.63 10.31
C TYR A 18 2.95 -6.32 11.32
N GLN A 19 3.50 -6.65 12.50
CA GLN A 19 2.84 -7.51 13.50
C GLN A 19 2.13 -6.75 14.62
N ASN A 20 2.53 -5.51 14.90
CA ASN A 20 2.02 -4.75 16.04
C ASN A 20 0.74 -3.97 15.66
N PRO A 21 -0.44 -4.30 16.23
CA PRO A 21 -1.67 -3.58 15.92
C PRO A 21 -1.70 -2.14 16.45
N HIS A 22 -0.79 -1.79 17.36
CA HIS A 22 -0.65 -0.41 17.86
C HIS A 22 0.18 0.49 16.94
N LEU A 23 0.76 -0.06 15.87
CA LEU A 23 1.50 0.74 14.91
C LEU A 23 0.54 1.54 14.02
N SER A 24 0.81 2.85 13.92
CA SER A 24 0.11 3.76 13.04
C SER A 24 1.05 4.21 11.91
N PRO A 25 0.82 3.79 10.67
CA PRO A 25 1.63 4.24 9.52
C PRO A 25 1.69 5.75 9.37
N PHE A 26 0.58 6.43 9.67
CA PHE A 26 0.53 7.90 9.63
C PHE A 26 1.46 8.51 10.69
N ASP A 27 1.40 8.04 11.92
CA ASP A 27 2.20 8.61 13.02
C ASP A 27 3.68 8.24 12.89
N GLU A 28 4.00 7.05 12.34
CA GLU A 28 5.38 6.71 11.96
C GLU A 28 5.93 7.67 10.90
N PHE A 29 5.12 8.08 9.94
CA PHE A 29 5.52 9.11 8.98
C PHE A 29 5.71 10.47 9.65
N GLN A 30 4.87 10.85 10.63
CA GLN A 30 5.10 12.08 11.40
C GLN A 30 6.41 11.98 12.19
N ARG A 31 6.68 10.85 12.86
CA ARG A 31 7.93 10.60 13.58
C ARG A 31 9.17 10.66 12.66
N PHE A 32 9.08 10.10 11.46
CA PHE A 32 10.14 10.18 10.46
C PHE A 32 10.53 11.62 10.13
N LYS A 33 9.56 12.53 10.03
CA LYS A 33 9.83 13.94 9.73
C LYS A 33 10.62 14.67 10.82
N THR A 34 10.60 14.17 12.06
CA THR A 34 11.35 14.74 13.18
C THR A 34 12.83 14.32 13.19
N HIS A 35 13.23 13.35 12.34
CA HIS A 35 14.62 12.99 12.23
C HIS A 35 15.47 14.20 11.83
N PRO A 36 16.61 14.47 12.50
CA PRO A 36 17.39 15.72 12.31
C PRO A 36 17.71 16.04 10.85
N ASP A 37 18.07 15.04 10.05
CA ASP A 37 18.44 15.26 8.65
C ASP A 37 17.21 15.51 7.76
N ILE A 38 16.06 14.90 8.07
CA ILE A 38 14.81 15.15 7.35
C ILE A 38 14.25 16.51 7.73
N LYS A 39 14.25 16.82 9.03
CA LYS A 39 13.77 18.11 9.56
C LYS A 39 14.48 19.28 8.89
N LYS A 40 15.82 19.25 8.77
CA LYS A 40 16.61 20.30 8.10
C LYS A 40 16.16 20.59 6.66
N ILE A 41 15.64 19.57 5.96
CA ILE A 41 15.20 19.71 4.56
C ILE A 41 13.82 20.40 4.46
N ILE A 42 12.96 20.16 5.44
CA ILE A 42 11.55 20.60 5.40
C ILE A 42 11.26 21.78 6.32
N GLU A 43 12.18 22.14 7.22
CA GLU A 43 12.01 23.24 8.17
C GLU A 43 11.84 24.58 7.44
N GLY A 44 10.87 25.38 7.88
CA GLY A 44 10.51 26.64 7.21
C GLY A 44 9.64 26.45 5.96
N GLY A 45 9.39 25.20 5.53
CA GLY A 45 8.51 24.91 4.42
C GLY A 45 7.03 24.89 4.83
N LYS A 46 6.15 24.99 3.84
CA LYS A 46 4.70 24.85 4.00
C LYS A 46 4.23 23.52 3.41
N ARG A 47 3.49 22.74 4.18
CA ARG A 47 2.84 21.54 3.67
C ARG A 47 1.73 21.92 2.68
N ILE A 48 1.81 21.41 1.45
CA ILE A 48 0.89 21.76 0.36
C ILE A 48 0.05 20.58 -0.11
N SER A 49 0.47 19.34 0.16
CA SER A 49 -0.25 18.15 -0.25
C SER A 49 -0.04 17.00 0.73
N TYR A 50 -0.93 16.02 0.69
CA TYR A 50 -0.84 14.77 1.42
C TYR A 50 -1.50 13.68 0.59
N GLY A 51 -1.00 12.45 0.71
CA GLY A 51 -1.60 11.28 0.08
C GLY A 51 -1.07 9.99 0.69
N ALA A 52 -1.79 8.90 0.47
CA ALA A 52 -1.35 7.55 0.78
C ALA A 52 -1.91 6.56 -0.23
N ARG A 53 -1.15 5.52 -0.55
CA ARG A 53 -1.56 4.45 -1.43
C ARG A 53 -0.85 3.14 -1.09
N ALA A 54 -1.59 2.04 -1.10
CA ALA A 54 -0.98 0.71 -1.06
C ALA A 54 -0.34 0.38 -2.42
N LEU A 55 0.81 -0.26 -2.38
CA LEU A 55 1.56 -0.73 -3.54
C LEU A 55 1.77 -2.24 -3.42
N ILE A 56 1.89 -2.93 -4.54
CA ILE A 56 2.17 -4.37 -4.58
C ILE A 56 3.68 -4.57 -4.59
N GLU A 57 4.23 -5.11 -3.50
CA GLU A 57 5.67 -5.38 -3.35
C GLU A 57 6.04 -6.86 -3.38
N GLY A 58 5.08 -7.74 -3.64
CA GLY A 58 5.31 -9.19 -3.66
C GLY A 58 6.13 -9.69 -4.87
N GLY A 59 6.42 -8.82 -5.83
CA GLY A 59 7.19 -9.12 -7.03
C GLY A 59 6.51 -10.19 -7.89
N ILE A 60 7.32 -11.00 -8.56
CA ILE A 60 6.83 -12.02 -9.51
C ILE A 60 5.85 -13.02 -8.89
N GLN A 61 5.94 -13.28 -7.58
CA GLN A 61 5.07 -14.23 -6.89
C GLN A 61 3.65 -13.68 -6.64
N SER A 62 3.47 -12.35 -6.78
CA SER A 62 2.19 -11.66 -6.58
C SER A 62 1.54 -11.21 -7.89
N LEU A 63 2.14 -11.56 -9.04
CA LEU A 63 1.53 -11.24 -10.32
C LEU A 63 0.20 -12.00 -10.48
N PRO A 64 -0.91 -11.29 -10.72
CA PRO A 64 -2.20 -11.92 -10.99
C PRO A 64 -2.25 -12.44 -12.43
N GLN A 65 -3.38 -13.00 -12.83
CA GLN A 65 -3.71 -13.15 -14.24
C GLN A 65 -3.80 -11.74 -14.86
N MET A 66 -2.94 -11.45 -15.84
CA MET A 66 -2.74 -10.09 -16.35
C MET A 66 -3.66 -9.74 -17.53
N PHE A 67 -4.52 -10.66 -17.97
CA PHE A 67 -5.48 -10.43 -19.03
C PHE A 67 -6.84 -11.03 -18.70
N MET A 68 -7.87 -10.45 -19.28
CA MET A 68 -9.23 -11.00 -19.34
C MET A 68 -9.86 -10.56 -20.67
N PRO A 69 -10.99 -11.14 -21.09
CA PRO A 69 -11.69 -10.65 -22.28
C PRO A 69 -11.98 -9.15 -22.20
N GLY A 70 -11.42 -8.38 -23.13
CA GLY A 70 -11.58 -6.94 -23.21
C GLY A 70 -10.71 -6.09 -22.25
N ALA A 71 -9.83 -6.69 -21.43
CA ALA A 71 -8.98 -5.92 -20.52
C ALA A 71 -7.60 -6.54 -20.29
N LEU A 72 -6.61 -5.67 -19.99
CA LEU A 72 -5.25 -6.03 -19.59
C LEU A 72 -4.86 -5.26 -18.33
N LEU A 73 -4.13 -5.90 -17.42
CA LEU A 73 -3.51 -5.27 -16.25
C LEU A 73 -2.06 -4.89 -16.57
N VAL A 74 -1.68 -3.66 -16.23
CA VAL A 74 -0.35 -3.12 -16.51
C VAL A 74 0.21 -2.36 -15.29
N GLY A 75 1.52 -2.22 -15.21
CA GLY A 75 2.19 -1.40 -14.22
C GLY A 75 1.99 -1.87 -12.77
N CYS A 76 1.88 -0.91 -11.87
CA CYS A 76 1.74 -1.19 -10.43
C CYS A 76 0.47 -1.97 -10.08
N ASP A 77 -0.61 -1.77 -10.83
CA ASP A 77 -1.87 -2.50 -10.61
C ASP A 77 -1.74 -4.00 -10.97
N ALA A 78 -0.80 -4.33 -11.87
CA ALA A 78 -0.38 -5.71 -12.14
C ALA A 78 0.71 -6.22 -11.18
N GLY A 79 1.30 -5.37 -10.36
CA GLY A 79 2.36 -5.77 -9.43
C GLY A 79 3.77 -5.79 -10.03
N THR A 80 4.05 -4.99 -11.05
CA THR A 80 5.35 -5.01 -11.74
C THR A 80 6.46 -4.22 -11.03
N LEU A 81 6.23 -3.71 -9.82
CA LEU A 81 7.25 -2.99 -9.06
C LEU A 81 8.42 -3.90 -8.69
N ASN A 82 9.64 -3.45 -8.96
CA ASN A 82 10.85 -4.09 -8.46
C ASN A 82 11.14 -3.60 -7.03
N MET A 83 10.76 -4.40 -6.04
CA MET A 83 10.86 -4.04 -4.62
C MET A 83 12.29 -3.73 -4.17
N PRO A 84 13.32 -4.58 -4.43
CA PRO A 84 14.70 -4.29 -4.03
C PRO A 84 15.26 -2.96 -4.55
N LYS A 85 14.83 -2.55 -5.73
CA LYS A 85 15.23 -1.26 -6.32
C LYS A 85 14.34 -0.11 -5.84
N ILE A 86 13.19 -0.39 -5.24
CA ILE A 86 12.14 0.58 -4.93
C ILE A 86 11.79 1.38 -6.20
N LYS A 87 11.70 0.72 -7.35
CA LYS A 87 11.47 1.32 -8.66
C LYS A 87 10.42 0.52 -9.42
N GLY A 88 9.41 1.24 -9.93
CA GLY A 88 8.32 0.65 -10.69
C GLY A 88 8.04 1.35 -12.02
N SER A 89 8.53 2.59 -12.22
CA SER A 89 8.21 3.37 -13.42
C SER A 89 8.67 2.69 -14.70
N HIS A 90 9.91 2.20 -14.76
CA HIS A 90 10.46 1.53 -15.93
C HIS A 90 9.74 0.22 -16.27
N THR A 91 9.38 -0.57 -15.26
CA THR A 91 8.64 -1.83 -15.44
C THR A 91 7.18 -1.56 -15.84
N ALA A 92 6.56 -0.53 -15.26
CA ALA A 92 5.22 -0.09 -15.62
C ALA A 92 5.16 0.38 -17.08
N MET A 93 6.10 1.23 -17.50
CA MET A 93 6.19 1.70 -18.90
C MET A 93 6.37 0.54 -19.87
N LYS A 94 7.27 -0.40 -19.57
CA LYS A 94 7.48 -1.55 -20.49
C LYS A 94 6.26 -2.47 -20.54
N SER A 95 5.60 -2.72 -19.41
CA SER A 95 4.37 -3.51 -19.41
C SER A 95 3.26 -2.84 -20.23
N GLY A 96 3.14 -1.51 -20.15
CA GLY A 96 2.23 -0.72 -20.98
C GLY A 96 2.56 -0.80 -22.48
N MET A 97 3.85 -0.76 -22.86
CA MET A 97 4.27 -0.94 -24.23
C MET A 97 3.87 -2.32 -24.80
N ILE A 98 4.13 -3.40 -24.01
CA ILE A 98 3.75 -4.76 -24.40
C ILE A 98 2.23 -4.87 -24.54
N ALA A 99 1.48 -4.26 -23.66
CA ALA A 99 0.02 -4.23 -23.73
C ALA A 99 -0.48 -3.52 -25.00
N ALA A 100 0.08 -2.35 -25.32
CA ALA A 100 -0.28 -1.59 -26.51
C ALA A 100 0.00 -2.38 -27.80
N GLU A 101 1.18 -3.01 -27.91
CA GLU A 101 1.53 -3.89 -29.02
C GLU A 101 0.56 -5.07 -29.14
N THR A 102 0.17 -5.68 -28.03
CA THR A 102 -0.76 -6.81 -28.01
C THR A 102 -2.18 -6.39 -28.41
N ILE A 103 -2.66 -5.24 -27.92
CA ILE A 103 -3.96 -4.68 -28.32
C ILE A 103 -3.97 -4.36 -29.82
N TYR A 104 -2.92 -3.74 -30.34
CA TYR A 104 -2.81 -3.45 -31.76
C TYR A 104 -2.90 -4.74 -32.62
N GLU A 105 -2.18 -5.78 -32.25
CA GLU A 105 -2.26 -7.06 -32.94
C GLU A 105 -3.63 -7.74 -32.78
N HIS A 106 -4.27 -7.60 -31.63
CA HIS A 106 -5.62 -8.10 -31.42
C HIS A 106 -6.61 -7.44 -32.40
N LEU A 107 -6.57 -6.11 -32.50
CA LEU A 107 -7.50 -5.34 -33.30
C LEU A 107 -7.24 -5.47 -34.80
N THR A 108 -5.97 -5.64 -35.22
CA THR A 108 -5.60 -5.67 -36.67
C THR A 108 -5.45 -7.07 -37.24
N LYS A 109 -5.07 -8.06 -36.40
CA LYS A 109 -4.75 -9.42 -36.81
C LYS A 109 -5.59 -10.50 -36.11
N ASN A 110 -6.54 -10.08 -35.25
CA ASN A 110 -7.38 -10.97 -34.47
C ASN A 110 -6.58 -11.93 -33.56
N ILE A 111 -5.39 -11.51 -33.07
CA ILE A 111 -4.60 -12.29 -32.12
C ILE A 111 -5.23 -12.23 -30.75
N ASN A 112 -5.24 -13.34 -30.00
CA ASN A 112 -5.85 -13.40 -28.67
C ASN A 112 -5.07 -12.55 -27.67
N LEU A 113 -5.79 -11.80 -26.81
CA LEU A 113 -5.19 -10.97 -25.74
C LEU A 113 -4.36 -11.78 -24.72
N SER A 114 -4.58 -13.09 -24.59
CA SER A 114 -3.76 -13.97 -23.76
C SER A 114 -2.28 -13.97 -24.13
N THR A 115 -1.94 -13.62 -25.38
CA THR A 115 -0.54 -13.49 -25.81
C THR A 115 0.23 -12.41 -25.05
N TYR A 116 -0.47 -11.48 -24.39
CA TYR A 116 0.14 -10.49 -23.51
C TYR A 116 0.97 -11.11 -22.39
N GLU A 117 0.46 -12.13 -21.71
CA GLU A 117 1.21 -12.80 -20.62
C GLU A 117 2.46 -13.52 -21.16
N GLN A 118 2.37 -14.12 -22.35
CA GLN A 118 3.53 -14.74 -22.95
C GLN A 118 4.61 -13.71 -23.29
N LYS A 119 4.23 -12.62 -23.97
CA LYS A 119 5.15 -11.52 -24.30
C LYS A 119 5.75 -10.87 -23.05
N PHE A 120 4.96 -10.73 -21.98
CA PHE A 120 5.46 -10.24 -20.71
C PHE A 120 6.50 -11.18 -20.11
N LYS A 121 6.26 -12.50 -20.10
CA LYS A 121 7.22 -13.52 -19.62
C LYS A 121 8.52 -13.56 -20.44
N GLU A 122 8.47 -13.26 -21.71
CA GLU A 122 9.63 -13.18 -22.59
C GLU A 122 10.40 -11.85 -22.46
N SER A 123 9.83 -10.86 -21.76
CA SER A 123 10.41 -9.52 -21.62
C SER A 123 11.50 -9.46 -20.54
N TRP A 124 12.34 -8.43 -20.63
CA TRP A 124 13.34 -8.15 -19.59
C TRP A 124 12.69 -7.79 -18.23
N VAL A 125 11.46 -7.30 -18.22
CA VAL A 125 10.73 -7.02 -16.96
C VAL A 125 10.53 -8.29 -16.15
N TYR A 126 10.03 -9.34 -16.79
CA TYR A 126 9.85 -10.63 -16.12
C TYR A 126 11.17 -11.18 -15.58
N LYS A 127 12.23 -11.09 -16.38
CA LYS A 127 13.57 -11.51 -15.97
C LYS A 127 14.04 -10.73 -14.73
N GLU A 128 13.88 -9.42 -14.75
CA GLU A 128 14.27 -8.56 -13.62
C GLU A 128 13.50 -8.90 -12.34
N LEU A 129 12.19 -9.09 -12.43
CA LEU A 129 11.35 -9.51 -11.31
C LEU A 129 11.72 -10.93 -10.82
N TYR A 130 12.06 -11.82 -11.74
CA TYR A 130 12.48 -13.18 -11.40
C TYR A 130 13.82 -13.20 -10.66
N GLU A 131 14.78 -12.41 -11.07
CA GLU A 131 16.07 -12.28 -10.39
C GLU A 131 15.90 -11.70 -8.96
N ALA A 132 14.92 -10.85 -8.73
CA ALA A 132 14.61 -10.25 -7.44
C ALA A 132 13.72 -11.11 -6.52
N ARG A 133 13.21 -12.27 -6.97
CA ARG A 133 12.14 -13.05 -6.33
C ARG A 133 12.39 -13.51 -4.90
N ASN A 134 13.65 -13.67 -4.52
CA ASN A 134 14.05 -14.17 -3.20
C ASN A 134 14.27 -13.06 -2.17
N VAL A 135 14.37 -11.79 -2.61
CA VAL A 135 14.76 -10.67 -1.72
C VAL A 135 13.70 -10.42 -0.66
N LYS A 136 12.46 -10.11 -1.04
CA LYS A 136 11.40 -9.81 -0.05
C LYS A 136 11.15 -10.98 0.90
N PRO A 137 11.03 -12.24 0.46
CA PRO A 137 10.78 -13.36 1.37
C PRO A 137 11.92 -13.62 2.37
N SER A 138 13.17 -13.30 2.04
CA SER A 138 14.30 -13.51 2.94
C SER A 138 14.24 -12.65 4.21
N PHE A 139 13.59 -11.48 4.12
CA PHE A 139 13.41 -10.60 5.29
C PHE A 139 12.44 -11.14 6.34
N SER A 140 11.71 -12.23 6.05
CA SER A 140 10.96 -12.97 7.07
C SER A 140 11.86 -13.57 8.16
N TRP A 141 13.17 -13.74 7.89
CA TRP A 141 14.19 -14.19 8.86
C TRP A 141 14.75 -13.05 9.73
N GLY A 142 14.24 -11.84 9.56
CA GLY A 142 14.72 -10.63 10.21
C GLY A 142 15.72 -9.84 9.35
N LEU A 143 16.00 -8.61 9.79
CA LEU A 143 16.77 -7.65 9.01
C LEU A 143 18.19 -8.14 8.65
N ILE A 144 18.93 -8.63 9.64
CA ILE A 144 20.35 -9.00 9.46
C ILE A 144 20.49 -10.19 8.51
N LEU A 145 19.74 -11.27 8.77
CA LEU A 145 19.79 -12.48 7.92
C LEU A 145 19.25 -12.20 6.52
N GLY A 146 18.20 -11.36 6.40
CA GLY A 146 17.66 -10.92 5.12
C GLY A 146 18.70 -10.15 4.29
N ILE A 147 19.43 -9.22 4.89
CA ILE A 147 20.49 -8.46 4.21
C ILE A 147 21.63 -9.39 3.77
N LEU A 148 22.11 -10.27 4.65
CA LEU A 148 23.21 -11.21 4.33
C LEU A 148 22.82 -12.13 3.18
N PHE A 149 21.63 -12.73 3.26
CA PHE A 149 21.13 -13.60 2.19
C PHE A 149 20.95 -12.85 0.88
N THR A 150 20.35 -11.66 0.93
CA THR A 150 20.18 -10.80 -0.25
C THR A 150 21.52 -10.44 -0.88
N GLY A 151 22.54 -10.13 -0.08
CA GLY A 151 23.89 -9.88 -0.58
C GLY A 151 24.45 -11.09 -1.33
N ILE A 152 24.33 -12.28 -0.76
CA ILE A 152 24.76 -13.53 -1.41
C ILE A 152 23.97 -13.78 -2.69
N ASP A 153 22.63 -13.74 -2.62
CA ASP A 153 21.76 -14.00 -3.78
C ASP A 153 22.01 -13.02 -4.93
N GLN A 154 22.06 -11.72 -4.64
CA GLN A 154 22.12 -10.69 -5.69
C GLN A 154 23.56 -10.41 -6.18
N ILE A 155 24.57 -10.49 -5.32
CA ILE A 155 25.97 -10.17 -5.70
C ILE A 155 26.66 -11.42 -6.26
N LEU A 156 26.60 -12.55 -5.56
CA LEU A 156 27.31 -13.77 -5.99
C LEU A 156 26.51 -14.53 -7.06
N PHE A 157 25.22 -14.75 -6.83
CA PHE A 157 24.39 -15.56 -7.72
C PHE A 157 23.55 -14.74 -8.72
N ARG A 158 23.53 -13.41 -8.61
CA ARG A 158 22.77 -12.51 -9.48
C ARG A 158 21.29 -12.90 -9.61
N GLY A 159 20.68 -13.32 -8.48
CA GLY A 159 19.30 -13.76 -8.44
C GLY A 159 19.02 -15.12 -9.11
N LYS A 160 20.06 -15.90 -9.42
CA LYS A 160 19.96 -17.16 -10.17
C LYS A 160 20.04 -18.42 -9.28
N LEU A 161 19.76 -18.29 -7.99
CA LEU A 161 19.66 -19.45 -7.14
C LEU A 161 18.60 -20.43 -7.68
N PRO A 162 18.82 -21.77 -7.57
CA PRO A 162 17.94 -22.77 -8.18
C PRO A 162 16.60 -22.94 -7.47
N PHE A 163 16.37 -22.21 -6.40
CA PHE A 163 15.13 -22.26 -5.60
C PHE A 163 14.48 -20.89 -5.50
N THR A 164 13.20 -20.89 -5.09
CA THR A 164 12.43 -19.68 -4.81
C THR A 164 11.91 -19.73 -3.38
N LEU A 165 12.29 -18.75 -2.58
CA LEU A 165 11.68 -18.52 -1.27
C LEU A 165 10.25 -18.03 -1.48
N LYS A 166 9.29 -18.68 -0.80
CA LYS A 166 7.86 -18.31 -0.94
C LYS A 166 7.42 -17.37 0.18
N HIS A 167 6.50 -16.48 -0.14
CA HIS A 167 5.72 -15.79 0.87
C HIS A 167 4.85 -16.80 1.62
N LYS A 168 4.87 -16.76 2.95
CA LYS A 168 4.22 -17.78 3.79
C LYS A 168 2.82 -17.35 4.25
N HIS A 169 2.60 -16.06 4.39
CA HIS A 169 1.39 -15.47 4.97
C HIS A 169 0.95 -14.25 4.15
N ALA A 170 -0.35 -14.01 4.16
CA ALA A 170 -0.91 -12.76 3.67
C ALA A 170 -0.70 -11.63 4.70
N ASP A 171 -0.72 -10.38 4.25
CA ASP A 171 -0.44 -9.22 5.10
C ASP A 171 -1.43 -9.08 6.27
N HIS A 172 -2.70 -9.44 6.05
CA HIS A 172 -3.73 -9.41 7.10
C HIS A 172 -3.50 -10.43 8.22
N GLU A 173 -2.81 -11.54 7.94
CA GLU A 173 -2.53 -12.60 8.92
C GLU A 173 -1.37 -12.25 9.86
N ALA A 174 -0.62 -11.18 9.56
CA ALA A 174 0.60 -10.86 10.30
C ALA A 174 0.35 -10.26 11.69
N LEU A 175 -0.81 -9.64 11.94
CA LEU A 175 -1.09 -8.98 13.21
C LEU A 175 -1.16 -9.98 14.38
N LYS A 176 -0.47 -9.64 15.45
CA LYS A 176 -0.53 -10.35 16.73
C LYS A 176 -1.58 -9.71 17.65
N PRO A 177 -2.12 -10.47 18.61
CA PRO A 177 -3.03 -9.91 19.62
C PRO A 177 -2.45 -8.68 20.31
N ALA A 178 -3.30 -7.68 20.58
CA ALA A 178 -2.89 -6.39 21.10
C ALA A 178 -2.27 -6.47 22.50
N ASP A 179 -2.75 -7.40 23.34
CA ASP A 179 -2.22 -7.68 24.67
C ASP A 179 -0.79 -8.26 24.68
N LYS A 180 -0.36 -8.82 23.55
CA LYS A 180 0.98 -9.40 23.36
C LYS A 180 1.98 -8.45 22.69
N MET A 181 1.56 -7.24 22.36
CA MET A 181 2.39 -6.28 21.66
C MET A 181 2.54 -4.99 22.46
N PRO A 182 3.72 -4.36 22.41
CA PRO A 182 3.94 -3.11 23.11
C PRO A 182 3.08 -1.99 22.51
N LYS A 183 2.44 -1.21 23.37
CA LYS A 183 1.79 0.05 22.97
C LYS A 183 2.85 1.02 22.47
N ILE A 184 2.50 1.81 21.47
CA ILE A 184 3.37 2.83 20.91
C ILE A 184 2.74 4.20 21.22
N ASP A 185 3.45 5.00 22.02
CA ASP A 185 3.05 6.37 22.30
C ASP A 185 3.61 7.28 21.22
N TYR A 186 2.72 7.87 20.44
CA TYR A 186 3.08 8.86 19.44
C TYR A 186 2.93 10.26 20.02
N PRO A 187 3.95 11.14 19.87
CA PRO A 187 3.86 12.51 20.35
C PRO A 187 2.75 13.28 19.61
N LYS A 188 2.10 14.19 20.31
CA LYS A 188 1.14 15.10 19.68
C LYS A 188 1.83 15.92 18.59
N PRO A 189 1.18 16.19 17.44
CA PRO A 189 1.73 17.00 16.38
C PRO A 189 2.01 18.43 16.86
N ASP A 190 3.11 19.02 16.40
CA ASP A 190 3.53 20.38 16.72
C ASP A 190 2.90 21.44 15.78
N ASN A 191 2.22 21.01 14.71
CA ASN A 191 1.62 21.83 13.66
C ASN A 191 2.65 22.69 12.88
N VAL A 192 3.93 22.37 12.97
CA VAL A 192 5.02 23.02 12.23
C VAL A 192 5.71 22.00 11.33
N ILE A 193 6.20 20.91 11.89
CA ILE A 193 6.84 19.79 11.18
C ILE A 193 5.90 18.58 11.11
N THR A 194 5.17 18.34 12.20
CA THR A 194 4.22 17.24 12.33
C THR A 194 2.79 17.76 12.40
N PHE A 195 1.86 17.01 11.84
CA PHE A 195 0.47 17.45 11.68
C PHE A 195 -0.49 16.32 12.06
N ASP A 196 -1.70 16.68 12.41
CA ASP A 196 -2.79 15.73 12.66
C ASP A 196 -3.31 15.09 11.37
N LYS A 197 -4.02 13.99 11.52
CA LYS A 197 -4.55 13.20 10.42
C LYS A 197 -5.64 13.97 9.65
N THR A 198 -6.53 14.64 10.33
CA THR A 198 -7.68 15.35 9.73
C THR A 198 -7.22 16.51 8.86
N SER A 199 -6.32 17.37 9.35
CA SER A 199 -5.76 18.47 8.55
C SER A 199 -4.91 17.96 7.37
N SER A 200 -4.36 16.75 7.47
CA SER A 200 -3.66 16.11 6.36
C SER A 200 -4.62 15.64 5.28
N VAL A 201 -5.72 15.01 5.66
CA VAL A 201 -6.78 14.56 4.72
C VAL A 201 -7.37 15.72 3.95
N TYR A 202 -7.58 16.86 4.58
CA TYR A 202 -8.06 18.07 3.90
C TYR A 202 -7.20 18.43 2.67
N LEU A 203 -5.88 18.27 2.77
CA LEU A 203 -4.97 18.57 1.67
C LEU A 203 -4.97 17.55 0.52
N THR A 204 -5.68 16.43 0.67
CA THR A 204 -5.86 15.48 -0.44
C THR A 204 -6.92 15.94 -1.43
N GLY A 205 -7.73 16.94 -1.05
CA GLY A 205 -8.88 17.39 -1.84
C GLY A 205 -9.94 16.31 -2.04
N THR A 206 -10.00 15.30 -1.14
CA THR A 206 -10.96 14.20 -1.28
C THR A 206 -12.40 14.73 -1.15
N ILE A 207 -13.24 14.36 -2.09
CA ILE A 207 -14.66 14.71 -2.13
C ILE A 207 -15.41 13.46 -2.63
N HIS A 208 -16.49 13.11 -1.94
CA HIS A 208 -17.43 12.07 -2.38
C HIS A 208 -18.83 12.66 -2.41
N ASP A 209 -19.69 12.17 -3.28
CA ASP A 209 -21.11 12.53 -3.27
C ASP A 209 -21.75 12.02 -1.97
N ASP A 210 -22.47 12.90 -1.26
CA ASP A 210 -23.09 12.57 0.03
C ASP A 210 -24.23 11.53 -0.12
N ASN A 211 -24.84 11.48 -1.29
CA ASN A 211 -25.96 10.56 -1.57
C ASN A 211 -25.54 9.18 -2.08
N GLN A 212 -24.23 8.98 -2.34
CA GLN A 212 -23.78 7.66 -2.78
C GLN A 212 -23.76 6.63 -1.64
N PRO A 213 -23.98 5.34 -1.92
CA PRO A 213 -23.80 4.29 -0.92
C PRO A 213 -22.34 4.26 -0.42
N VAL A 214 -22.16 4.01 0.88
CA VAL A 214 -20.81 3.84 1.45
C VAL A 214 -20.08 2.72 0.71
N HIS A 215 -18.91 3.03 0.17
CA HIS A 215 -18.10 2.12 -0.64
C HIS A 215 -17.21 1.17 0.21
N LEU A 216 -17.20 1.36 1.52
CA LEU A 216 -16.51 0.51 2.49
C LEU A 216 -17.53 -0.43 3.12
N LYS A 217 -17.59 -1.66 2.62
CA LYS A 217 -18.61 -2.63 3.02
C LYS A 217 -18.09 -3.54 4.10
N LEU A 218 -18.88 -3.74 5.15
CA LEU A 218 -18.64 -4.79 6.14
C LEU A 218 -19.43 -6.06 5.74
N LYS A 219 -18.78 -7.21 5.80
CA LYS A 219 -19.43 -8.51 5.63
C LYS A 219 -20.30 -8.82 6.85
N ASP A 220 -19.79 -8.49 8.04
CA ASP A 220 -20.47 -8.61 9.32
C ASP A 220 -20.25 -7.29 10.11
N PRO A 221 -21.32 -6.50 10.39
CA PRO A 221 -21.25 -5.24 11.09
C PRO A 221 -20.85 -5.36 12.57
N ASP A 222 -21.00 -6.53 13.17
CA ASP A 222 -20.69 -6.77 14.58
C ASP A 222 -19.22 -7.14 14.82
N LEU A 223 -18.55 -7.67 13.82
CA LEU A 223 -17.19 -8.21 13.92
C LEU A 223 -16.17 -7.18 14.40
N PRO A 224 -16.23 -5.89 14.00
CA PRO A 224 -15.29 -4.87 14.47
C PRO A 224 -15.29 -4.73 15.98
N ILE A 225 -16.43 -4.81 16.65
CA ILE A 225 -16.55 -4.70 18.10
C ILE A 225 -16.29 -6.04 18.78
N LYS A 226 -16.95 -7.11 18.32
CA LYS A 226 -16.90 -8.43 19.00
C LYS A 226 -15.60 -9.20 18.81
N TYR A 227 -14.79 -8.84 17.81
CA TYR A 227 -13.57 -9.58 17.49
C TYR A 227 -12.34 -8.69 17.32
N THR A 228 -12.37 -7.72 16.39
CA THR A 228 -11.16 -6.97 16.07
C THR A 228 -10.80 -5.98 17.16
N LEU A 229 -11.78 -5.37 17.83
CA LEU A 229 -11.53 -4.53 18.99
C LEU A 229 -10.98 -5.33 20.18
N GLU A 230 -11.61 -6.46 20.52
CA GLU A 230 -11.18 -7.28 21.67
C GLU A 230 -9.78 -7.87 21.46
N LYS A 231 -9.50 -8.36 20.26
CA LYS A 231 -8.26 -9.09 19.97
C LYS A 231 -7.11 -8.19 19.53
N PHE A 232 -7.39 -7.14 18.76
CA PHE A 232 -6.39 -6.32 18.10
C PHE A 232 -6.50 -4.82 18.42
N ASP A 233 -7.38 -4.44 19.39
CA ASP A 233 -7.64 -3.05 19.78
C ASP A 233 -8.08 -2.20 18.56
N GLU A 234 -8.93 -2.76 17.73
CA GLU A 234 -9.43 -2.23 16.43
C GLU A 234 -8.37 -1.46 15.62
N PRO A 235 -7.52 -2.18 14.89
CA PRO A 235 -6.35 -1.61 14.25
C PRO A 235 -6.70 -0.68 13.06
N ALA A 236 -7.96 -0.70 12.57
CA ALA A 236 -8.40 0.19 11.50
C ALA A 236 -8.28 1.67 11.87
N GLN A 237 -8.42 2.01 13.14
CA GLN A 237 -8.23 3.37 13.66
C GLN A 237 -6.80 3.88 13.42
N ARG A 238 -5.82 2.95 13.32
CA ARG A 238 -4.39 3.24 13.18
C ARG A 238 -3.87 3.04 11.78
N TYR A 239 -4.18 1.90 11.14
CA TYR A 239 -3.67 1.67 9.79
C TYR A 239 -4.35 2.55 8.71
N CYS A 240 -5.55 3.07 8.98
CA CYS A 240 -6.17 4.00 8.06
C CYS A 240 -5.46 5.36 8.09
N PRO A 241 -4.87 5.82 6.97
CA PRO A 241 -4.14 7.09 6.92
C PRO A 241 -5.05 8.31 6.84
N ALA A 242 -6.38 8.09 6.81
CA ALA A 242 -7.37 9.15 6.56
C ALA A 242 -8.43 9.29 7.68
N GLY A 243 -8.31 8.55 8.80
CA GLY A 243 -9.27 8.66 9.90
C GLY A 243 -10.70 8.25 9.51
N VAL A 244 -10.81 7.23 8.66
CA VAL A 244 -12.12 6.71 8.22
C VAL A 244 -12.79 5.90 9.31
N TYR A 245 -12.02 5.16 10.09
CA TYR A 245 -12.54 4.20 11.07
C TYR A 245 -12.34 4.70 12.49
N GLU A 246 -13.39 4.64 13.29
CA GLU A 246 -13.39 5.03 14.69
C GLU A 246 -14.23 4.07 15.53
N VAL A 247 -13.81 3.80 16.74
CA VAL A 247 -14.65 3.21 17.78
C VAL A 247 -15.13 4.33 18.70
N GLN A 248 -16.42 4.56 18.70
CA GLN A 248 -17.06 5.59 19.52
C GLN A 248 -17.90 4.94 20.61
N GLU A 249 -17.89 5.52 21.81
CA GLU A 249 -18.79 5.13 22.88
C GLU A 249 -20.02 6.04 22.89
N VAL A 250 -21.19 5.47 22.63
CA VAL A 250 -22.47 6.17 22.63
C VAL A 250 -23.40 5.49 23.64
N ASN A 251 -23.78 6.19 24.71
CA ASN A 251 -24.61 5.64 25.78
C ASN A 251 -24.04 4.33 26.38
N SER A 252 -22.74 4.33 26.67
CA SER A 252 -21.99 3.16 27.19
C SER A 252 -21.99 1.93 26.25
N VAL A 253 -22.32 2.12 24.97
CA VAL A 253 -22.23 1.09 23.94
C VAL A 253 -21.15 1.49 22.94
N GLN A 254 -20.20 0.61 22.70
CA GLN A 254 -19.18 0.80 21.67
C GLN A 254 -19.76 0.58 20.28
N LYS A 255 -19.50 1.52 19.39
CA LYS A 255 -19.93 1.46 17.98
C LYS A 255 -18.75 1.68 17.05
N PHE A 256 -18.68 0.88 16.00
CA PHE A 256 -17.73 1.08 14.92
C PHE A 256 -18.33 2.04 13.89
N VAL A 257 -17.66 3.16 13.66
CA VAL A 257 -18.11 4.22 12.77
C VAL A 257 -17.20 4.28 11.54
N ILE A 258 -17.80 4.45 10.37
CA ILE A 258 -17.11 4.58 9.10
C ILE A 258 -17.36 5.97 8.51
N ASN A 259 -16.38 6.84 8.62
CA ASN A 259 -16.39 8.19 8.05
C ASN A 259 -15.96 8.13 6.58
N ALA A 260 -16.80 7.57 5.71
CA ALA A 260 -16.46 7.27 4.32
C ALA A 260 -16.04 8.49 3.50
N GLN A 261 -16.52 9.68 3.87
CA GLN A 261 -16.16 10.97 3.23
C GLN A 261 -14.65 11.28 3.32
N ASN A 262 -13.97 10.76 4.36
CA ASN A 262 -12.52 10.94 4.52
C ASN A 262 -11.69 9.97 3.67
N CYS A 263 -12.32 9.00 3.01
CA CYS A 263 -11.59 7.95 2.30
C CYS A 263 -10.78 8.53 1.12
N ILE A 264 -9.47 8.25 1.13
CA ILE A 264 -8.53 8.66 0.08
C ILE A 264 -8.17 7.53 -0.88
N HIS A 265 -8.94 6.48 -0.93
CA HIS A 265 -8.81 5.34 -1.84
C HIS A 265 -7.46 4.60 -1.76
N CYS A 266 -6.82 4.59 -0.61
CA CYS A 266 -5.50 3.98 -0.44
C CYS A 266 -5.49 2.45 -0.43
N LYS A 267 -6.66 1.80 -0.23
CA LYS A 267 -6.84 0.34 -0.19
C LYS A 267 -6.22 -0.38 1.02
N THR A 268 -5.62 0.32 1.96
CA THR A 268 -4.96 -0.32 3.11
C THR A 268 -5.92 -1.19 3.94
N CYS A 269 -7.18 -0.75 4.13
CA CYS A 269 -8.18 -1.51 4.90
C CYS A 269 -8.54 -2.84 4.27
N ASP A 270 -8.74 -2.88 2.95
CA ASP A 270 -9.06 -4.07 2.18
C ASP A 270 -7.93 -5.13 2.24
N ILE A 271 -6.68 -4.66 2.47
CA ILE A 271 -5.49 -5.53 2.54
C ILE A 271 -5.18 -5.94 3.98
N LYS A 272 -5.23 -5.00 4.94
CA LYS A 272 -4.67 -5.18 6.29
C LYS A 272 -5.68 -5.63 7.34
N GLU A 273 -6.97 -5.53 7.10
CA GLU A 273 -8.00 -5.90 8.07
C GLU A 273 -7.89 -7.39 8.40
N PRO A 274 -7.65 -7.77 9.70
CA PRO A 274 -7.23 -9.11 10.07
C PRO A 274 -8.29 -10.20 9.87
N SER A 275 -9.57 -9.84 9.84
CA SER A 275 -10.67 -10.77 9.59
C SER A 275 -11.17 -10.74 8.15
N GLN A 276 -10.60 -9.86 7.31
CA GLN A 276 -11.04 -9.62 5.93
C GLN A 276 -12.53 -9.26 5.84
N ASN A 277 -13.01 -8.55 6.87
CA ASN A 277 -14.39 -8.10 6.99
C ASN A 277 -14.69 -6.87 6.15
N ILE A 278 -13.70 -5.99 5.97
CA ILE A 278 -13.83 -4.77 5.19
C ILE A 278 -13.56 -5.07 3.71
N THR A 279 -14.52 -4.75 2.86
CA THR A 279 -14.35 -4.81 1.40
C THR A 279 -14.50 -3.41 0.81
N TRP A 280 -13.49 -2.96 0.12
CA TRP A 280 -13.54 -1.71 -0.64
C TRP A 280 -14.20 -1.99 -2.00
N VAL A 281 -15.34 -1.39 -2.25
CA VAL A 281 -16.01 -1.44 -3.56
C VAL A 281 -15.82 -0.11 -4.28
N THR A 282 -15.91 -0.13 -5.60
CA THR A 282 -15.74 1.09 -6.42
C THR A 282 -16.82 2.11 -6.05
N PRO A 283 -16.46 3.32 -5.59
CA PRO A 283 -17.41 4.40 -5.37
C PRO A 283 -17.90 4.96 -6.70
N GLU A 284 -18.82 5.90 -6.63
CA GLU A 284 -19.28 6.64 -7.79
C GLU A 284 -18.11 7.39 -8.46
N GLY A 285 -18.13 7.45 -9.78
CA GLY A 285 -17.07 8.08 -10.56
C GLY A 285 -16.98 9.60 -10.34
N GLY A 286 -15.77 10.16 -10.46
CA GLY A 286 -15.49 11.58 -10.29
C GLY A 286 -15.24 12.03 -8.85
N GLY A 287 -15.52 11.17 -7.84
CA GLY A 287 -15.20 11.40 -6.43
C GLY A 287 -13.82 10.88 -6.02
N GLY A 288 -13.48 11.10 -4.74
CA GLY A 288 -12.21 10.67 -4.13
C GLY A 288 -11.14 11.76 -4.08
N PRO A 289 -9.89 11.39 -3.78
CA PRO A 289 -8.80 12.34 -3.63
C PRO A 289 -8.44 13.03 -4.96
N LYS A 290 -8.14 14.32 -4.86
CA LYS A 290 -7.66 15.16 -5.96
C LYS A 290 -6.24 15.60 -5.61
N TYR A 291 -5.27 14.70 -5.76
CA TYR A 291 -3.87 15.04 -5.52
C TYR A 291 -3.48 16.18 -6.47
N GLY A 292 -3.07 17.31 -5.89
CA GLY A 292 -2.60 18.45 -6.67
C GLY A 292 -1.42 18.07 -7.55
N ASN A 293 -1.47 18.50 -8.79
CA ASN A 293 -0.38 18.37 -9.77
C ASN A 293 0.71 19.38 -9.46
#